data_9cacfc2751656fa4138b011e136c6ba8
#
_entry.id   9cacfc2751656fa4138b011e136c6ba8
#
_cell.length_a   1.000
_cell.length_b   1.000
_cell.length_c   1.000
_cell.angle_alpha   90.00
_cell.angle_beta   90.00
_cell.angle_gamma   90.00
#
_symmetry.space_group_name_H-M   'P 1'
#
loop_
_entity.id
_entity.type
_entity.pdbx_description
1 polymer ?
#
loop_
_entity_poly.entity_id
_entity_poly.type
_entity_poly.pdbx_seq_one_letter_code
_entity_poly.pdbx_strand_id
1 'polypeptide(L)'
;MPNAPCLMPSLTITRPAILQLDHVTKQFPASSTAAVEDVSLTLAQGDLLALLGPSGCGKTTLLRMIAGFEPLQSGTIALAGRTVASSGVWVPPEQRSVGMVFQDFALFPHLTVEQNVAFGLQKVADSAQIKARTAEAIAQVRLQGLENRYPSELSGGQQQRVALARALAPRPALILLDEPLSNLDVQVRLRLREEIREVLKSAGISGVFVTHDQEEALAISDQVAVMQQGRLEQLGTPEEVYHHPASRFVAEFVTQANFIAARRQGQLWQTEVGNFKLPPDEWIESESGDLMVRQEDLLLEADPEATVVIRDRHFLGREYCYCLSTLSGQELHARTTTAINLP
;
A
#
# COMPACT_ATOMS: atom_id res chain seq x y z
N MET A 1 -20.48 47.54 -2.58
CA MET A 1 -19.32 46.83 -3.18
C MET A 1 -19.01 45.64 -2.29
N PRO A 2 -19.22 44.39 -2.70
CA PRO A 2 -18.86 43.24 -1.90
C PRO A 2 -17.37 42.96 -2.04
N ASN A 3 -16.69 42.75 -0.89
CA ASN A 3 -15.30 42.37 -0.78
C ASN A 3 -15.05 41.03 -1.48
N ALA A 4 -14.20 41.05 -2.50
CA ALA A 4 -13.65 39.83 -3.08
C ALA A 4 -12.72 39.16 -2.05
N PRO A 5 -12.81 37.82 -1.84
CA PRO A 5 -11.84 37.12 -1.00
C PRO A 5 -10.48 37.15 -1.67
N CYS A 6 -9.49 37.68 -0.94
CA CYS A 6 -8.09 37.62 -1.32
C CYS A 6 -7.65 36.14 -1.31
N LEU A 7 -7.56 35.54 -2.49
CA LEU A 7 -6.94 34.22 -2.69
C LEU A 7 -5.42 34.41 -2.46
N MET A 8 -4.95 34.07 -1.26
CA MET A 8 -3.52 33.88 -1.04
C MET A 8 -3.04 32.73 -1.93
N PRO A 9 -1.95 32.90 -2.69
CA PRO A 9 -1.36 31.77 -3.40
C PRO A 9 -0.91 30.73 -2.37
N SER A 10 -1.42 29.51 -2.48
CA SER A 10 -0.93 28.37 -1.69
C SER A 10 0.54 28.19 -1.99
N LEU A 11 1.40 28.53 -1.05
CA LEU A 11 2.82 28.18 -1.06
C LEU A 11 2.89 26.65 -0.97
N THR A 12 2.97 25.99 -2.12
CA THR A 12 3.27 24.55 -2.18
C THR A 12 4.74 24.40 -1.80
N ILE A 13 5.01 24.14 -0.52
CA ILE A 13 6.33 23.76 -0.05
C ILE A 13 6.59 22.38 -0.63
N THR A 14 7.33 22.30 -1.75
CA THR A 14 7.77 21.03 -2.32
C THR A 14 8.81 20.42 -1.37
N ARG A 15 8.40 19.39 -0.63
CA ARG A 15 9.31 18.61 0.21
C ARG A 15 10.34 17.90 -0.67
N PRO A 16 11.62 17.79 -0.25
CA PRO A 16 12.65 17.10 -1.04
C PRO A 16 12.26 15.63 -1.24
N ALA A 17 12.64 15.06 -2.38
CA ALA A 17 12.46 13.65 -2.66
C ALA A 17 13.42 12.80 -1.83
N ILE A 18 12.90 11.81 -1.13
CA ILE A 18 13.68 10.82 -0.38
C ILE A 18 14.03 9.60 -1.24
N LEU A 19 13.12 9.20 -2.11
CA LEU A 19 13.29 8.09 -3.06
C LEU A 19 12.88 8.57 -4.45
N GLN A 20 13.70 8.30 -5.44
CA GLN A 20 13.40 8.50 -6.86
C GLN A 20 13.75 7.24 -7.63
N LEU A 21 12.80 6.73 -8.38
CA LEU A 21 12.96 5.65 -9.36
C LEU A 21 12.73 6.26 -10.73
N ASP A 22 13.65 6.02 -11.65
CA ASP A 22 13.59 6.52 -13.01
C ASP A 22 13.84 5.39 -14.01
N HIS A 23 12.78 4.98 -14.72
CA HIS A 23 12.76 3.92 -15.72
C HIS A 23 13.40 2.60 -15.25
N VAL A 24 13.12 2.23 -13.98
CA VAL A 24 13.73 1.05 -13.34
C VAL A 24 13.18 -0.24 -13.93
N THR A 25 14.08 -1.08 -14.43
CA THR A 25 13.73 -2.39 -15.02
C THR A 25 14.61 -3.49 -14.45
N LYS A 26 13.99 -4.66 -14.24
CA LYS A 26 14.64 -5.90 -13.82
C LYS A 26 14.00 -7.11 -14.47
N GLN A 27 14.79 -7.89 -15.17
CA GLN A 27 14.44 -9.22 -15.67
C GLN A 27 15.43 -10.25 -15.13
N PHE A 28 14.91 -11.37 -14.66
CA PHE A 28 15.75 -12.49 -14.22
C PHE A 28 16.10 -13.39 -15.41
N PRO A 29 17.32 -13.97 -15.47
CA PRO A 29 17.76 -14.78 -16.61
C PRO A 29 16.85 -15.97 -16.96
N ALA A 30 16.16 -16.53 -15.97
CA ALA A 30 15.26 -17.67 -16.15
C ALA A 30 13.82 -17.29 -16.53
N SER A 31 13.50 -15.99 -16.59
CA SER A 31 12.14 -15.48 -16.86
C SER A 31 12.06 -14.87 -18.25
N SER A 32 10.97 -15.18 -18.97
CA SER A 32 10.64 -14.53 -20.25
C SER A 32 10.05 -13.14 -20.07
N THR A 33 9.55 -12.81 -18.87
CA THR A 33 8.93 -11.52 -18.53
C THR A 33 9.78 -10.78 -17.50
N ALA A 34 9.76 -9.44 -17.58
CA ALA A 34 10.41 -8.60 -16.58
C ALA A 34 9.65 -8.70 -15.24
N ALA A 35 10.42 -8.83 -14.15
CA ALA A 35 9.84 -8.78 -12.80
C ALA A 35 9.49 -7.36 -12.38
N VAL A 36 10.21 -6.36 -12.92
CA VAL A 36 9.93 -4.93 -12.82
C VAL A 36 10.23 -4.33 -14.20
N GLU A 37 9.29 -3.57 -14.75
CA GLU A 37 9.37 -3.04 -16.10
C GLU A 37 9.02 -1.56 -16.12
N ASP A 38 10.02 -0.74 -16.43
CA ASP A 38 9.88 0.71 -16.67
C ASP A 38 9.18 1.49 -15.53
N VAL A 39 9.52 1.16 -14.27
CA VAL A 39 8.89 1.79 -13.11
C VAL A 39 9.56 3.11 -12.79
N SER A 40 8.76 4.20 -12.79
CA SER A 40 9.17 5.54 -12.38
C SER A 40 8.23 6.06 -11.30
N LEU A 41 8.80 6.51 -10.17
CA LEU A 41 8.04 7.15 -9.09
C LEU A 41 8.96 8.01 -8.21
N THR A 42 8.34 8.93 -7.49
CA THR A 42 9.04 9.79 -6.51
C THR A 42 8.27 9.78 -5.19
N LEU A 43 8.99 9.59 -4.08
CA LEU A 43 8.47 9.70 -2.72
C LEU A 43 9.07 10.93 -2.03
N ALA A 44 8.22 11.80 -1.50
CA ALA A 44 8.65 12.96 -0.74
C ALA A 44 9.12 12.57 0.68
N GLN A 45 10.03 13.35 1.24
CA GLN A 45 10.51 13.13 2.60
C GLN A 45 9.36 13.22 3.63
N GLY A 46 9.29 12.24 4.53
CA GLY A 46 8.26 12.12 5.57
C GLY A 46 6.99 11.43 5.10
N ASP A 47 6.90 11.03 3.82
CA ASP A 47 5.74 10.28 3.32
C ASP A 47 5.93 8.77 3.40
N LEU A 48 4.80 8.08 3.47
CA LEU A 48 4.69 6.63 3.42
C LEU A 48 4.09 6.22 2.08
N LEU A 49 4.77 5.35 1.35
CA LEU A 49 4.33 4.77 0.08
C LEU A 49 3.92 3.31 0.30
N ALA A 50 2.70 2.94 -0.08
CA ALA A 50 2.33 1.54 -0.21
C ALA A 50 2.59 1.04 -1.64
N LEU A 51 3.34 -0.06 -1.79
CA LEU A 51 3.39 -0.85 -3.02
C LEU A 51 2.33 -1.93 -2.93
N LEU A 52 1.26 -1.77 -3.70
CA LEU A 52 0.07 -2.61 -3.69
C LEU A 52 -0.05 -3.39 -5.01
N GLY A 53 -0.52 -4.63 -4.96
CA GLY A 53 -0.76 -5.44 -6.16
C GLY A 53 -0.82 -6.94 -5.85
N PRO A 54 -1.24 -7.78 -6.79
CA PRO A 54 -1.34 -9.22 -6.61
C PRO A 54 0.02 -9.87 -6.36
N SER A 55 0.00 -11.11 -5.85
CA SER A 55 1.22 -11.88 -5.65
C SER A 55 1.98 -12.06 -6.97
N GLY A 56 3.30 -11.91 -6.94
CA GLY A 56 4.16 -12.06 -8.13
C GLY A 56 4.20 -10.85 -9.08
N CYS A 57 3.53 -9.72 -8.80
CA CYS A 57 3.57 -8.54 -9.68
C CYS A 57 4.86 -7.70 -9.60
N GLY A 58 5.86 -8.09 -8.78
CA GLY A 58 7.17 -7.41 -8.75
C GLY A 58 7.46 -6.54 -7.53
N LYS A 59 6.54 -6.34 -6.58
CA LYS A 59 6.70 -5.47 -5.39
C LYS A 59 7.95 -5.76 -4.56
N THR A 60 8.11 -7.02 -4.12
CA THR A 60 9.28 -7.46 -3.33
C THR A 60 10.58 -7.32 -4.14
N THR A 61 10.55 -7.56 -5.45
CA THR A 61 11.72 -7.34 -6.32
C THR A 61 12.11 -5.87 -6.34
N LEU A 62 11.13 -4.97 -6.54
CA LEU A 62 11.36 -3.52 -6.52
C LEU A 62 11.91 -3.07 -5.15
N LEU A 63 11.31 -3.56 -4.05
CA LEU A 63 11.76 -3.27 -2.70
C LEU A 63 13.22 -3.72 -2.49
N ARG A 64 13.59 -4.93 -2.94
CA ARG A 64 14.96 -5.46 -2.85
C ARG A 64 15.96 -4.68 -3.70
N MET A 65 15.53 -4.15 -4.87
CA MET A 65 16.39 -3.25 -5.67
C MET A 65 16.63 -1.92 -4.95
N ILE A 66 15.61 -1.34 -4.29
CA ILE A 66 15.78 -0.12 -3.47
C ILE A 66 16.72 -0.41 -2.30
N ALA A 67 16.58 -1.55 -1.63
CA ALA A 67 17.45 -1.98 -0.53
C ALA A 67 18.89 -2.28 -0.96
N GLY A 68 19.12 -2.62 -2.24
CA GLY A 68 20.43 -2.99 -2.78
C GLY A 68 20.73 -4.48 -2.73
N PHE A 69 19.76 -5.34 -2.45
CA PHE A 69 19.90 -6.79 -2.52
C PHE A 69 19.81 -7.33 -3.96
N GLU A 70 19.15 -6.59 -4.85
CA GLU A 70 19.03 -6.93 -6.26
C GLU A 70 19.57 -5.80 -7.13
N PRO A 71 20.48 -6.10 -8.10
CA PRO A 71 20.91 -5.10 -9.07
C PRO A 71 19.79 -4.84 -10.09
N LEU A 72 19.63 -3.59 -10.51
CA LEU A 72 18.78 -3.23 -11.63
C LEU A 72 19.42 -3.65 -12.97
N GLN A 73 18.61 -3.82 -14.01
CA GLN A 73 19.05 -4.05 -15.39
C GLN A 73 19.20 -2.73 -16.14
N SER A 74 18.25 -1.80 -15.96
CA SER A 74 18.31 -0.45 -16.51
C SER A 74 17.58 0.53 -15.59
N GLY A 75 17.75 1.83 -15.84
CA GLY A 75 17.17 2.90 -15.05
C GLY A 75 18.08 3.42 -13.94
N THR A 76 17.48 4.18 -13.01
CA THR A 76 18.23 4.81 -11.92
C THR A 76 17.42 4.76 -10.63
N ILE A 77 18.08 4.50 -9.51
CA ILE A 77 17.54 4.63 -8.15
C ILE A 77 18.37 5.67 -7.40
N ALA A 78 17.70 6.71 -6.87
CA ALA A 78 18.32 7.69 -5.99
C ALA A 78 17.63 7.72 -4.62
N LEU A 79 18.43 7.83 -3.56
CA LEU A 79 18.02 7.97 -2.16
C LEU A 79 18.58 9.25 -1.59
N ALA A 80 17.73 10.10 -1.01
CA ALA A 80 18.10 11.40 -0.44
C ALA A 80 18.98 12.24 -1.40
N GLY A 81 18.64 12.25 -2.69
CA GLY A 81 19.38 12.97 -3.75
C GLY A 81 20.67 12.30 -4.23
N ARG A 82 21.07 11.13 -3.63
CA ARG A 82 22.26 10.37 -4.05
C ARG A 82 21.84 9.19 -4.91
N THR A 83 22.41 9.05 -6.12
CA THR A 83 22.24 7.83 -6.93
C THR A 83 22.89 6.64 -6.22
N VAL A 84 22.10 5.59 -5.97
CA VAL A 84 22.53 4.36 -5.30
C VAL A 84 22.56 3.14 -6.23
N ALA A 85 21.86 3.24 -7.38
CA ALA A 85 21.95 2.22 -8.44
C ALA A 85 21.67 2.87 -9.80
N SER A 86 22.49 2.55 -10.80
CA SER A 86 22.32 2.91 -12.22
C SER A 86 23.24 2.05 -13.07
N SER A 87 23.30 2.29 -14.39
CA SER A 87 24.31 1.68 -15.26
C SER A 87 25.71 2.04 -14.77
N GLY A 88 26.42 1.09 -14.14
CA GLY A 88 27.79 1.30 -13.62
C GLY A 88 27.89 1.82 -12.18
N VAL A 89 26.80 2.09 -11.50
CA VAL A 89 26.77 2.45 -10.08
C VAL A 89 25.96 1.41 -9.32
N TRP A 90 26.55 0.80 -8.30
CA TRP A 90 25.83 -0.06 -7.36
C TRP A 90 26.40 0.13 -5.95
N VAL A 91 25.59 0.72 -5.09
CA VAL A 91 25.90 0.92 -3.67
C VAL A 91 25.37 -0.30 -2.91
N PRO A 92 26.19 -1.00 -2.12
CA PRO A 92 25.72 -2.16 -1.37
C PRO A 92 24.74 -1.76 -0.25
N PRO A 93 23.88 -2.69 0.23
CA PRO A 93 22.80 -2.41 1.19
C PRO A 93 23.25 -1.65 2.43
N GLU A 94 24.37 -2.06 3.04
CA GLU A 94 24.91 -1.47 4.27
C GLU A 94 25.38 0.00 4.13
N GLN A 95 25.47 0.51 2.91
CA GLN A 95 25.87 1.90 2.59
C GLN A 95 24.72 2.77 2.07
N ARG A 96 23.48 2.24 2.01
CA ARG A 96 22.31 2.96 1.46
C ARG A 96 21.57 3.80 2.47
N SER A 97 21.89 3.72 3.78
CA SER A 97 21.14 4.38 4.84
C SER A 97 19.64 4.01 4.86
N VAL A 98 19.35 2.73 4.63
CA VAL A 98 18.01 2.15 4.58
C VAL A 98 17.86 1.14 5.71
N GLY A 99 16.74 1.21 6.45
CA GLY A 99 16.32 0.15 7.37
C GLY A 99 15.37 -0.82 6.66
N MET A 100 15.43 -2.11 6.97
CA MET A 100 14.53 -3.10 6.38
C MET A 100 13.88 -3.97 7.45
N VAL A 101 12.58 -4.17 7.31
CA VAL A 101 11.76 -5.13 8.06
C VAL A 101 11.31 -6.21 7.09
N PHE A 102 11.68 -7.45 7.36
CA PHE A 102 11.37 -8.61 6.52
C PHE A 102 10.04 -9.25 6.95
N GLN A 103 9.43 -10.00 6.06
CA GLN A 103 8.16 -10.69 6.26
C GLN A 103 8.18 -11.68 7.45
N ASP A 104 9.32 -12.38 7.66
CA ASP A 104 9.56 -13.31 8.76
C ASP A 104 10.26 -12.66 9.97
N PHE A 105 10.25 -11.31 10.02
CA PHE A 105 10.92 -10.47 11.02
C PHE A 105 12.45 -10.59 11.03
N ALA A 106 13.02 -11.71 10.59
CA ALA A 106 14.44 -12.00 10.53
C ALA A 106 15.20 -11.64 11.83
N LEU A 107 14.59 -11.93 12.98
CA LEU A 107 15.22 -11.71 14.29
C LEU A 107 16.30 -12.76 14.54
N PHE A 108 17.38 -12.34 15.19
CA PHE A 108 18.43 -13.26 15.66
C PHE A 108 17.90 -14.03 16.89
N PRO A 109 17.63 -15.34 16.81
CA PRO A 109 16.94 -16.08 17.87
C PRO A 109 17.79 -16.25 19.13
N HIS A 110 19.11 -16.13 19.02
CA HIS A 110 20.09 -16.26 20.10
C HIS A 110 20.44 -14.91 20.77
N LEU A 111 19.86 -13.81 20.31
CA LEU A 111 20.04 -12.47 20.87
C LEU A 111 18.75 -12.01 21.57
N THR A 112 18.91 -11.27 22.65
CA THR A 112 17.78 -10.62 23.34
C THR A 112 17.19 -9.48 22.50
N VAL A 113 16.07 -8.89 22.94
CA VAL A 113 15.46 -7.69 22.32
C VAL A 113 16.50 -6.57 22.22
N GLU A 114 17.15 -6.21 23.33
CA GLU A 114 18.17 -5.17 23.34
C GLU A 114 19.30 -5.45 22.37
N GLN A 115 19.80 -6.69 22.33
CA GLN A 115 20.88 -7.09 21.44
C GLN A 115 20.47 -7.11 19.98
N ASN A 116 19.24 -7.54 19.65
CA ASN A 116 18.68 -7.45 18.30
C ASN A 116 18.61 -6.01 17.83
N VAL A 117 18.11 -5.09 18.64
CA VAL A 117 17.99 -3.67 18.29
C VAL A 117 19.36 -3.01 18.16
N ALA A 118 20.31 -3.34 19.06
CA ALA A 118 21.66 -2.79 19.03
C ALA A 118 22.51 -3.31 17.88
N PHE A 119 22.13 -4.42 17.22
CA PHE A 119 22.98 -5.12 16.25
C PHE A 119 23.47 -4.22 15.11
N GLY A 120 22.57 -3.42 14.53
CA GLY A 120 22.90 -2.49 13.42
C GLY A 120 23.76 -1.28 13.84
N LEU A 121 23.87 -1.01 15.15
CA LEU A 121 24.58 0.16 15.67
C LEU A 121 26.07 -0.07 15.89
N GLN A 122 26.51 -1.31 15.98
CA GLN A 122 27.90 -1.67 16.35
C GLN A 122 28.97 -1.08 15.41
N LYS A 123 28.61 -0.79 14.15
CA LYS A 123 29.52 -0.22 13.15
C LYS A 123 29.44 1.29 13.00
N VAL A 124 28.45 1.94 13.61
CA VAL A 124 28.13 3.36 13.34
C VAL A 124 28.11 4.25 14.56
N ALA A 125 28.26 3.70 15.78
CA ALA A 125 28.15 4.45 17.04
C ALA A 125 29.15 3.97 18.09
N ASP A 126 29.48 4.83 19.03
CA ASP A 126 30.22 4.46 20.25
C ASP A 126 29.29 3.77 21.27
N SER A 127 29.87 3.15 22.32
CA SER A 127 29.13 2.37 23.31
C SER A 127 28.01 3.17 24.01
N ALA A 128 28.21 4.44 24.32
CA ALA A 128 27.23 5.29 24.96
C ALA A 128 26.07 5.62 24.00
N GLN A 129 26.39 5.93 22.74
CA GLN A 129 25.41 6.17 21.68
C GLN A 129 24.61 4.90 21.36
N ILE A 130 25.26 3.72 21.30
CA ILE A 130 24.57 2.45 21.10
C ILE A 130 23.50 2.26 22.18
N LYS A 131 23.87 2.39 23.46
CA LYS A 131 22.92 2.25 24.56
C LYS A 131 21.77 3.24 24.49
N ALA A 132 22.06 4.52 24.24
CA ALA A 132 21.04 5.55 24.14
C ALA A 132 20.07 5.32 22.98
N ARG A 133 20.56 5.04 21.76
CA ARG A 133 19.73 4.79 20.57
C ARG A 133 18.91 3.50 20.68
N THR A 134 19.49 2.46 21.29
CA THR A 134 18.78 1.21 21.57
C THR A 134 17.60 1.44 22.49
N ALA A 135 17.81 2.13 23.61
CA ALA A 135 16.76 2.46 24.56
C ALA A 135 15.67 3.35 23.93
N GLU A 136 16.06 4.35 23.12
CA GLU A 136 15.14 5.21 22.38
C GLU A 136 14.27 4.39 21.40
N ALA A 137 14.88 3.53 20.57
CA ALA A 137 14.16 2.71 19.62
C ALA A 137 13.19 1.72 20.29
N ILE A 138 13.60 1.09 21.42
CA ILE A 138 12.74 0.21 22.23
C ILE A 138 11.54 1.01 22.79
N ALA A 139 11.77 2.23 23.26
CA ALA A 139 10.72 3.10 23.77
C ALA A 139 9.72 3.50 22.68
N GLN A 140 10.20 3.87 21.48
CA GLN A 140 9.35 4.25 20.34
C GLN A 140 8.36 3.14 19.95
N VAL A 141 8.78 1.89 20.03
CA VAL A 141 7.92 0.74 19.73
C VAL A 141 7.21 0.13 20.94
N ARG A 142 7.25 0.79 22.11
CA ARG A 142 6.55 0.38 23.35
C ARG A 142 6.94 -1.03 23.84
N LEU A 143 8.25 -1.34 23.83
CA LEU A 143 8.80 -2.62 24.29
C LEU A 143 9.61 -2.51 25.60
N GLN A 144 9.47 -1.41 26.36
CA GLN A 144 10.14 -1.23 27.64
C GLN A 144 9.76 -2.36 28.60
N GLY A 145 10.75 -2.88 29.33
CA GLY A 145 10.63 -4.02 30.24
C GLY A 145 10.78 -5.39 29.61
N LEU A 146 10.97 -5.44 28.25
CA LEU A 146 11.19 -6.69 27.51
C LEU A 146 12.62 -6.82 26.98
N GLU A 147 13.53 -5.93 27.36
CA GLU A 147 14.90 -5.81 26.82
C GLU A 147 15.69 -7.13 26.87
N ASN A 148 15.50 -7.89 27.95
CA ASN A 148 16.21 -9.14 28.23
C ASN A 148 15.51 -10.39 27.67
N ARG A 149 14.34 -10.27 27.06
CA ARG A 149 13.62 -11.40 26.46
C ARG A 149 14.24 -11.81 25.13
N TYR A 150 14.15 -13.11 24.86
CA TYR A 150 14.50 -13.68 23.57
C TYR A 150 13.29 -13.67 22.60
N PRO A 151 13.50 -13.69 21.28
CA PRO A 151 12.40 -13.73 20.30
C PRO A 151 11.37 -14.83 20.56
N SER A 152 11.81 -16.02 21.00
CA SER A 152 10.92 -17.15 21.33
C SER A 152 9.98 -16.91 22.50
N GLU A 153 10.25 -15.91 23.33
CA GLU A 153 9.43 -15.54 24.50
C GLU A 153 8.42 -14.42 24.18
N LEU A 154 8.39 -13.96 22.91
CA LEU A 154 7.57 -12.84 22.44
C LEU A 154 6.44 -13.30 21.56
N SER A 155 5.30 -12.59 21.62
CA SER A 155 4.23 -12.74 20.63
C SER A 155 4.68 -12.25 19.25
N GLY A 156 4.00 -12.69 18.17
CA GLY A 156 4.31 -12.24 16.81
C GLY A 156 4.29 -10.72 16.65
N GLY A 157 3.31 -10.03 17.26
CA GLY A 157 3.28 -8.56 17.25
C GLY A 157 4.43 -7.91 18.02
N GLN A 158 4.91 -8.53 19.11
CA GLN A 158 6.11 -8.05 19.81
C GLN A 158 7.37 -8.28 18.97
N GLN A 159 7.49 -9.43 18.30
CA GLN A 159 8.60 -9.70 17.37
C GLN A 159 8.64 -8.69 16.23
N GLN A 160 7.48 -8.34 15.66
CA GLN A 160 7.35 -7.29 14.66
C GLN A 160 7.87 -5.94 15.15
N ARG A 161 7.49 -5.55 16.37
CA ARG A 161 8.00 -4.30 16.99
C ARG A 161 9.51 -4.34 17.22
N VAL A 162 10.08 -5.48 17.59
CA VAL A 162 11.56 -5.63 17.72
C VAL A 162 12.23 -5.44 16.36
N ALA A 163 11.69 -6.04 15.29
CA ALA A 163 12.21 -5.87 13.94
C ALA A 163 12.13 -4.39 13.48
N LEU A 164 11.04 -3.70 13.78
CA LEU A 164 10.88 -2.27 13.51
C LEU A 164 11.89 -1.43 14.31
N ALA A 165 12.04 -1.69 15.62
CA ALA A 165 13.03 -0.99 16.46
C ALA A 165 14.46 -1.19 15.95
N ARG A 166 14.83 -2.41 15.55
CA ARG A 166 16.12 -2.73 14.95
C ARG A 166 16.36 -1.93 13.66
N ALA A 167 15.32 -1.78 12.82
CA ALA A 167 15.41 -0.99 11.59
C ALA A 167 15.51 0.52 11.85
N LEU A 168 14.88 1.03 12.92
CA LEU A 168 14.86 2.44 13.30
C LEU A 168 16.12 2.90 14.03
N ALA A 169 16.73 2.04 14.85
CA ALA A 169 17.85 2.40 15.73
C ALA A 169 19.03 3.08 15.01
N PRO A 170 19.43 2.70 13.78
CA PRO A 170 20.47 3.40 13.02
C PRO A 170 20.04 4.79 12.52
N ARG A 171 18.77 5.19 12.66
CA ARG A 171 18.19 6.42 12.11
C ARG A 171 18.35 6.48 10.58
N PRO A 172 17.79 5.53 9.84
CA PRO A 172 17.90 5.49 8.39
C PRO A 172 17.13 6.65 7.73
N ALA A 173 17.50 6.96 6.49
CA ALA A 173 16.76 7.92 5.67
C ALA A 173 15.42 7.39 5.20
N LEU A 174 15.32 6.06 4.99
CA LEU A 174 14.13 5.37 4.49
C LEU A 174 13.99 4.01 5.20
N ILE A 175 12.75 3.64 5.55
CA ILE A 175 12.40 2.30 6.04
C ILE A 175 11.68 1.54 4.94
N LEU A 176 12.09 0.30 4.69
CA LEU A 176 11.43 -0.64 3.79
C LEU A 176 10.78 -1.75 4.61
N LEU A 177 9.49 -2.02 4.35
CA LEU A 177 8.72 -3.05 5.04
C LEU A 177 8.16 -4.03 4.01
N ASP A 178 8.67 -5.27 4.02
CA ASP A 178 8.27 -6.34 3.10
C ASP A 178 7.17 -7.20 3.75
N GLU A 179 5.91 -6.97 3.42
CA GLU A 179 4.71 -7.65 3.97
C GLU A 179 4.75 -7.82 5.51
N PRO A 180 4.99 -6.75 6.27
CA PRO A 180 5.32 -6.87 7.69
C PRO A 180 4.17 -7.37 8.57
N LEU A 181 2.94 -7.40 8.07
CA LEU A 181 1.74 -7.77 8.83
C LEU A 181 1.13 -9.11 8.40
N SER A 182 1.67 -9.77 7.36
CA SER A 182 1.08 -10.96 6.74
C SER A 182 0.97 -12.18 7.68
N ASN A 183 1.89 -12.32 8.63
CA ASN A 183 1.98 -13.46 9.55
C ASN A 183 1.24 -13.24 10.90
N LEU A 184 0.36 -12.23 10.97
CA LEU A 184 -0.32 -11.84 12.20
C LEU A 184 -1.84 -12.06 12.10
N ASP A 185 -2.47 -12.30 13.24
CA ASP A 185 -3.93 -12.34 13.32
C ASP A 185 -4.56 -10.97 13.02
N VAL A 186 -5.84 -10.96 12.61
CA VAL A 186 -6.54 -9.76 12.13
C VAL A 186 -6.55 -8.62 13.16
N GLN A 187 -6.77 -8.92 14.45
CA GLN A 187 -6.86 -7.86 15.47
C GLN A 187 -5.50 -7.23 15.76
N VAL A 188 -4.45 -8.06 15.82
CA VAL A 188 -3.07 -7.59 16.00
C VAL A 188 -2.63 -6.78 14.78
N ARG A 189 -2.98 -7.23 13.57
CA ARG A 189 -2.69 -6.55 12.30
C ARG A 189 -3.27 -5.13 12.27
N LEU A 190 -4.55 -4.96 12.57
CA LEU A 190 -5.21 -3.65 12.58
C LEU A 190 -4.52 -2.67 13.54
N ARG A 191 -4.18 -3.11 14.76
CA ARG A 191 -3.48 -2.28 15.76
C ARG A 191 -2.07 -1.92 15.31
N LEU A 192 -1.30 -2.90 14.82
CA LEU A 192 0.09 -2.66 14.41
C LEU A 192 0.20 -1.79 13.18
N ARG A 193 -0.78 -1.83 12.27
CA ARG A 193 -0.87 -0.94 11.12
C ARG A 193 -0.85 0.54 11.56
N GLU A 194 -1.71 0.90 12.52
CA GLU A 194 -1.77 2.25 13.05
C GLU A 194 -0.47 2.63 13.81
N GLU A 195 0.04 1.71 14.62
CA GLU A 195 1.27 1.92 15.38
C GLU A 195 2.49 2.13 14.48
N ILE A 196 2.66 1.35 13.41
CA ILE A 196 3.76 1.53 12.44
C ILE A 196 3.67 2.93 11.81
N ARG A 197 2.48 3.36 11.36
CA ARG A 197 2.27 4.70 10.82
C ARG A 197 2.63 5.78 11.85
N GLU A 198 2.12 5.66 13.09
CA GLU A 198 2.40 6.60 14.17
C GLU A 198 3.91 6.72 14.45
N VAL A 199 4.60 5.58 14.58
CA VAL A 199 6.04 5.53 14.85
C VAL A 199 6.85 6.20 13.73
N LEU A 200 6.57 5.86 12.47
CA LEU A 200 7.30 6.43 11.33
C LEU A 200 7.04 7.93 11.18
N LYS A 201 5.77 8.36 11.30
CA LYS A 201 5.40 9.78 11.21
C LYS A 201 5.97 10.61 12.36
N SER A 202 5.92 10.13 13.60
CA SER A 202 6.48 10.83 14.76
C SER A 202 8.00 10.93 14.70
N ALA A 203 8.68 9.95 14.10
CA ALA A 203 10.12 9.97 13.87
C ALA A 203 10.51 10.82 12.64
N GLY A 204 9.56 11.30 11.82
CA GLY A 204 9.82 12.03 10.58
C GLY A 204 10.52 11.18 9.51
N ILE A 205 10.37 9.84 9.57
CA ILE A 205 11.03 8.88 8.68
C ILE A 205 10.07 8.50 7.57
N SER A 206 10.56 8.48 6.32
CA SER A 206 9.83 7.98 5.17
C SER A 206 9.82 6.45 5.14
N GLY A 207 8.76 5.87 4.55
CA GLY A 207 8.64 4.42 4.45
C GLY A 207 8.12 3.94 3.11
N VAL A 208 8.56 2.76 2.69
CA VAL A 208 7.92 1.99 1.60
C VAL A 208 7.39 0.69 2.21
N PHE A 209 6.10 0.49 2.08
CA PHE A 209 5.35 -0.62 2.65
C PHE A 209 4.82 -1.51 1.53
N VAL A 210 5.23 -2.78 1.50
CA VAL A 210 4.72 -3.77 0.53
C VAL A 210 3.57 -4.53 1.17
N THR A 211 2.45 -4.60 0.47
CA THR A 211 1.30 -5.42 0.85
C THR A 211 0.52 -5.90 -0.37
N HIS A 212 -0.27 -6.94 -0.20
CA HIS A 212 -1.32 -7.35 -1.14
C HIS A 212 -2.73 -7.05 -0.59
N ASP A 213 -2.83 -6.49 0.61
CA ASP A 213 -4.07 -6.12 1.28
C ASP A 213 -4.41 -4.64 0.98
N GLN A 214 -5.58 -4.41 0.37
CA GLN A 214 -6.03 -3.09 -0.06
C GLN A 214 -6.29 -2.18 1.13
N GLU A 215 -6.93 -2.69 2.20
CA GLU A 215 -7.24 -1.92 3.39
C GLU A 215 -5.96 -1.48 4.12
N GLU A 216 -4.93 -2.34 4.14
CA GLU A 216 -3.63 -1.96 4.69
C GLU A 216 -3.01 -0.82 3.90
N ALA A 217 -2.96 -0.95 2.56
CA ALA A 217 -2.35 0.06 1.69
C ALA A 217 -3.05 1.41 1.83
N LEU A 218 -4.39 1.43 1.75
CA LEU A 218 -5.19 2.66 1.83
C LEU A 218 -5.09 3.33 3.20
N ALA A 219 -4.98 2.55 4.30
CA ALA A 219 -4.99 3.12 5.65
C ALA A 219 -3.63 3.60 6.15
N ILE A 220 -2.50 2.96 5.72
CA ILE A 220 -1.18 3.28 6.26
C ILE A 220 -0.45 4.35 5.47
N SER A 221 -0.71 4.49 4.17
CA SER A 221 0.12 5.28 3.27
C SER A 221 -0.40 6.71 3.03
N ASP A 222 0.49 7.58 2.56
CA ASP A 222 0.15 8.88 2.01
C ASP A 222 0.05 8.81 0.48
N GLN A 223 0.72 7.79 -0.12
CA GLN A 223 0.64 7.46 -1.54
C GLN A 223 0.55 5.94 -1.71
N VAL A 224 -0.22 5.52 -2.70
CA VAL A 224 -0.36 4.12 -3.12
C VAL A 224 0.15 4.00 -4.54
N ALA A 225 1.10 3.07 -4.75
CA ALA A 225 1.58 2.64 -6.06
C ALA A 225 0.97 1.26 -6.37
N VAL A 226 0.03 1.20 -7.28
CA VAL A 226 -0.59 -0.05 -7.71
C VAL A 226 0.24 -0.66 -8.82
N MET A 227 0.68 -1.91 -8.62
CA MET A 227 1.52 -2.65 -9.56
C MET A 227 0.80 -3.85 -10.15
N GLN A 228 0.97 -4.05 -11.46
CA GLN A 228 0.52 -5.24 -12.19
C GLN A 228 1.60 -5.71 -13.16
N GLN A 229 1.91 -7.01 -13.17
CA GLN A 229 2.84 -7.63 -14.13
C GLN A 229 4.17 -6.87 -14.31
N GLY A 230 4.75 -6.40 -13.21
CA GLY A 230 6.01 -5.66 -13.20
C GLY A 230 5.90 -4.16 -13.47
N ARG A 231 4.74 -3.65 -13.85
CA ARG A 231 4.51 -2.24 -14.21
C ARG A 231 3.78 -1.49 -13.12
N LEU A 232 3.97 -0.18 -13.11
CA LEU A 232 3.20 0.75 -12.29
C LEU A 232 1.93 1.15 -13.07
N GLU A 233 0.76 0.73 -12.57
CA GLU A 233 -0.53 1.05 -13.17
C GLU A 233 -1.03 2.43 -12.74
N GLN A 234 -0.88 2.75 -11.45
CA GLN A 234 -1.30 4.03 -10.91
C GLN A 234 -0.46 4.40 -9.67
N LEU A 235 -0.16 5.68 -9.53
CA LEU A 235 0.39 6.29 -8.33
C LEU A 235 -0.52 7.47 -7.94
N GLY A 236 -0.95 7.53 -6.69
CA GLY A 236 -1.81 8.61 -6.19
C GLY A 236 -2.01 8.52 -4.68
N THR A 237 -2.76 9.45 -4.13
CA THR A 237 -3.24 9.33 -2.74
C THR A 237 -4.21 8.15 -2.61
N PRO A 238 -4.42 7.60 -1.40
CA PRO A 238 -5.42 6.55 -1.18
C PRO A 238 -6.79 6.89 -1.76
N GLU A 239 -7.25 8.13 -1.56
CA GLU A 239 -8.53 8.62 -2.06
C GLU A 239 -8.55 8.69 -3.60
N GLU A 240 -7.49 9.18 -4.24
CA GLU A 240 -7.39 9.24 -5.71
C GLU A 240 -7.43 7.85 -6.32
N VAL A 241 -6.65 6.89 -5.78
CA VAL A 241 -6.61 5.52 -6.29
C VAL A 241 -7.96 4.81 -6.12
N TYR A 242 -8.67 5.09 -5.02
CA TYR A 242 -9.99 4.50 -4.74
C TYR A 242 -11.11 5.14 -5.58
N HIS A 243 -11.17 6.48 -5.63
CA HIS A 243 -12.27 7.19 -6.28
C HIS A 243 -12.07 7.37 -7.79
N HIS A 244 -10.82 7.46 -8.26
CA HIS A 244 -10.46 7.72 -9.65
C HIS A 244 -9.45 6.68 -10.17
N PRO A 245 -9.83 5.38 -10.24
CA PRO A 245 -8.95 4.34 -10.73
C PRO A 245 -8.58 4.59 -12.19
N ALA A 246 -7.27 4.52 -12.51
CA ALA A 246 -6.75 4.82 -13.85
C ALA A 246 -7.01 3.70 -14.88
N SER A 247 -7.32 2.48 -14.42
CA SER A 247 -7.60 1.34 -15.29
C SER A 247 -8.66 0.42 -14.69
N ARG A 248 -9.26 -0.42 -15.53
CA ARG A 248 -10.18 -1.48 -15.08
C ARG A 248 -9.52 -2.36 -14.02
N PHE A 249 -8.25 -2.71 -14.21
CA PHE A 249 -7.52 -3.52 -13.23
C PHE A 249 -7.45 -2.83 -11.86
N VAL A 250 -7.11 -1.55 -11.81
CA VAL A 250 -7.05 -0.80 -10.53
C VAL A 250 -8.42 -0.78 -9.87
N ALA A 251 -9.48 -0.52 -10.64
CA ALA A 251 -10.84 -0.53 -10.12
C ALA A 251 -11.24 -1.90 -9.55
N GLU A 252 -11.04 -2.99 -10.30
CA GLU A 252 -11.33 -4.35 -9.83
C GLU A 252 -10.50 -4.73 -8.62
N PHE A 253 -9.21 -4.43 -8.66
CA PHE A 253 -8.27 -4.86 -7.63
C PHE A 253 -8.39 -4.03 -6.33
N VAL A 254 -8.57 -2.70 -6.43
CA VAL A 254 -8.59 -1.83 -5.23
C VAL A 254 -9.98 -1.69 -4.64
N THR A 255 -11.02 -1.53 -5.50
CA THR A 255 -12.38 -1.23 -5.03
C THR A 255 -13.34 -2.41 -5.13
N GLN A 256 -12.89 -3.54 -5.70
CA GLN A 256 -13.73 -4.71 -5.97
C GLN A 256 -15.01 -4.35 -6.74
N ALA A 257 -14.91 -3.37 -7.65
CA ALA A 257 -16.05 -2.83 -8.38
C ALA A 257 -16.64 -3.84 -9.36
N ASN A 258 -17.95 -3.73 -9.57
CA ASN A 258 -18.66 -4.36 -10.67
C ASN A 258 -18.47 -3.57 -11.96
N PHE A 259 -18.49 -4.26 -13.11
CA PHE A 259 -18.49 -3.64 -14.43
C PHE A 259 -19.70 -4.10 -15.20
N ILE A 260 -20.60 -3.19 -15.56
CA ILE A 260 -21.89 -3.49 -16.20
C ILE A 260 -21.85 -2.89 -17.59
N ALA A 261 -22.09 -3.72 -18.62
CA ALA A 261 -22.17 -3.23 -20.00
C ALA A 261 -23.28 -2.18 -20.15
N ALA A 262 -22.94 -1.03 -20.70
CA ALA A 262 -23.82 0.11 -20.81
C ALA A 262 -23.85 0.68 -22.25
N ARG A 263 -25.01 1.17 -22.69
CA ARG A 263 -25.20 1.90 -23.94
C ARG A 263 -25.80 3.27 -23.68
N ARG A 264 -25.27 4.26 -24.35
CA ARG A 264 -25.76 5.64 -24.22
C ARG A 264 -27.07 5.84 -24.97
N GLN A 265 -28.05 6.37 -24.26
CA GLN A 265 -29.31 6.85 -24.83
C GLN A 265 -29.54 8.30 -24.40
N GLY A 266 -29.11 9.25 -25.23
CA GLY A 266 -29.17 10.67 -24.90
C GLY A 266 -28.27 11.04 -23.72
N GLN A 267 -28.85 11.42 -22.57
CA GLN A 267 -28.12 11.74 -21.34
C GLN A 267 -28.04 10.56 -20.35
N LEU A 268 -28.65 9.44 -20.68
CA LEU A 268 -28.68 8.26 -19.82
C LEU A 268 -27.80 7.14 -20.40
N TRP A 269 -27.26 6.33 -19.52
CA TRP A 269 -26.59 5.09 -19.84
C TRP A 269 -27.51 3.94 -19.46
N GLN A 270 -27.96 3.21 -20.47
CA GLN A 270 -28.83 2.04 -20.31
C GLN A 270 -27.99 0.80 -20.07
N THR A 271 -28.32 0.07 -19.01
CA THR A 271 -27.73 -1.23 -18.67
C THR A 271 -28.86 -2.24 -18.47
N GLU A 272 -28.52 -3.51 -18.30
CA GLU A 272 -29.51 -4.55 -17.97
C GLU A 272 -30.12 -4.44 -16.56
N VAL A 273 -29.50 -3.65 -15.67
CA VAL A 273 -29.95 -3.44 -14.29
C VAL A 273 -30.61 -2.09 -14.06
N GLY A 274 -30.72 -1.26 -15.11
CA GLY A 274 -31.39 0.04 -15.06
C GLY A 274 -30.67 1.13 -15.86
N ASN A 275 -31.17 2.36 -15.71
CA ASN A 275 -30.65 3.53 -16.41
C ASN A 275 -29.86 4.38 -15.41
N PHE A 276 -28.67 4.80 -15.79
CA PHE A 276 -27.78 5.61 -14.98
C PHE A 276 -27.51 6.95 -15.64
N LYS A 277 -27.41 8.01 -14.82
CA LYS A 277 -27.00 9.34 -15.26
C LYS A 277 -25.61 9.59 -14.71
N LEU A 278 -24.63 9.74 -15.60
CA LEU A 278 -23.29 10.12 -15.19
C LEU A 278 -23.21 11.61 -14.82
N PRO A 279 -22.29 12.00 -13.91
CA PRO A 279 -22.00 13.41 -13.63
C PRO A 279 -21.63 14.17 -14.90
N PRO A 280 -21.96 15.47 -15.01
CA PRO A 280 -21.69 16.28 -16.21
C PRO A 280 -20.21 16.35 -16.59
N ASP A 281 -19.31 16.19 -15.62
CA ASP A 281 -17.87 16.29 -15.80
C ASP A 281 -17.24 14.99 -16.35
N GLU A 282 -18.00 13.90 -16.38
CA GLU A 282 -17.62 12.60 -16.96
C GLU A 282 -18.17 12.43 -18.40
N TRP A 283 -18.01 13.46 -19.22
CA TRP A 283 -18.47 13.39 -20.60
C TRP A 283 -17.64 12.40 -21.42
N ILE A 284 -18.24 11.26 -21.78
CA ILE A 284 -17.65 10.23 -22.61
C ILE A 284 -18.26 10.33 -24.02
N GLU A 285 -17.42 10.47 -25.06
CA GLU A 285 -17.87 10.52 -26.48
C GLU A 285 -18.38 9.16 -27.00
N SER A 286 -18.07 8.05 -26.31
CA SER A 286 -18.44 6.70 -26.72
C SER A 286 -19.95 6.46 -26.59
N GLU A 287 -20.51 5.66 -27.51
CA GLU A 287 -21.90 5.20 -27.46
C GLU A 287 -22.10 3.93 -26.60
N SER A 288 -21.02 3.25 -26.23
CA SER A 288 -21.05 2.05 -25.39
C SER A 288 -19.77 1.93 -24.55
N GLY A 289 -19.88 1.27 -23.41
CA GLY A 289 -18.76 1.03 -22.49
C GLY A 289 -19.19 0.17 -21.31
N ASP A 290 -18.28 -0.01 -20.38
CA ASP A 290 -18.57 -0.64 -19.10
C ASP A 290 -18.76 0.44 -18.03
N LEU A 291 -19.91 0.41 -17.35
CA LEU A 291 -20.17 1.25 -16.18
C LEU A 291 -19.54 0.58 -14.97
N MET A 292 -18.60 1.27 -14.32
CA MET A 292 -18.02 0.85 -13.05
C MET A 292 -18.96 1.23 -11.89
N VAL A 293 -19.33 0.24 -11.06
CA VAL A 293 -20.16 0.46 -9.87
C VAL A 293 -19.54 -0.30 -8.70
N ARG A 294 -19.22 0.40 -7.61
CA ARG A 294 -18.67 -0.24 -6.41
C ARG A 294 -19.74 -1.08 -5.72
N GLN A 295 -19.31 -2.08 -4.94
CA GLN A 295 -20.24 -2.96 -4.23
C GLN A 295 -21.11 -2.21 -3.22
N GLU A 296 -20.58 -1.20 -2.56
CA GLU A 296 -21.27 -0.35 -1.58
C GLU A 296 -22.19 0.71 -2.21
N ASP A 297 -22.01 1.03 -3.51
CA ASP A 297 -22.85 1.97 -4.24
C ASP A 297 -24.13 1.32 -4.81
N LEU A 298 -24.21 -0.03 -4.77
CA LEU A 298 -25.41 -0.77 -5.17
C LEU A 298 -26.43 -0.78 -4.04
N LEU A 299 -27.50 -0.02 -4.23
CA LEU A 299 -28.65 -0.06 -3.33
C LEU A 299 -29.60 -1.19 -3.74
N LEU A 300 -29.89 -2.09 -2.81
CA LEU A 300 -30.76 -3.24 -3.04
C LEU A 300 -32.14 -2.95 -2.45
N GLU A 301 -33.18 -3.11 -3.28
CA GLU A 301 -34.59 -3.05 -2.87
C GLU A 301 -35.33 -4.31 -3.36
N ALA A 302 -36.25 -4.82 -2.53
CA ALA A 302 -37.05 -5.96 -2.92
C ALA A 302 -38.15 -5.52 -3.90
N ASP A 303 -38.16 -6.12 -5.09
CA ASP A 303 -39.18 -5.88 -6.11
C ASP A 303 -39.64 -7.23 -6.69
N PRO A 304 -40.96 -7.54 -6.67
CA PRO A 304 -41.49 -8.78 -7.26
C PRO A 304 -41.25 -8.88 -8.78
N GLU A 305 -41.06 -7.76 -9.48
CA GLU A 305 -40.79 -7.72 -10.91
C GLU A 305 -39.30 -7.56 -11.23
N ALA A 306 -38.43 -7.67 -10.22
CA ALA A 306 -36.98 -7.50 -10.39
C ALA A 306 -36.41 -8.51 -11.40
N THR A 307 -35.55 -8.00 -12.27
CA THR A 307 -34.79 -8.82 -13.24
C THR A 307 -33.48 -9.34 -12.68
N VAL A 308 -33.05 -8.81 -11.53
CA VAL A 308 -31.84 -9.23 -10.81
C VAL A 308 -32.23 -10.11 -9.65
N VAL A 309 -31.59 -11.26 -9.50
CA VAL A 309 -31.91 -12.26 -8.47
C VAL A 309 -30.74 -12.42 -7.52
N ILE A 310 -31.04 -12.46 -6.21
CA ILE A 310 -30.05 -12.82 -5.20
C ILE A 310 -29.74 -14.31 -5.33
N ARG A 311 -28.49 -14.66 -5.62
CA ARG A 311 -28.00 -16.05 -5.66
C ARG A 311 -27.48 -16.52 -4.33
N ASP A 312 -26.79 -15.64 -3.62
CA ASP A 312 -26.19 -15.97 -2.34
C ASP A 312 -26.05 -14.72 -1.47
N ARG A 313 -26.00 -14.94 -0.16
CA ARG A 313 -25.89 -13.91 0.86
C ARG A 313 -24.96 -14.36 1.99
N HIS A 314 -23.93 -13.60 2.23
CA HIS A 314 -22.99 -13.84 3.32
C HIS A 314 -23.09 -12.74 4.38
N PHE A 315 -23.29 -13.15 5.63
CA PHE A 315 -23.22 -12.23 6.78
C PHE A 315 -21.77 -12.12 7.28
N LEU A 316 -21.20 -10.95 7.17
CA LEU A 316 -19.81 -10.66 7.58
C LEU A 316 -19.72 -9.95 8.94
N GLY A 317 -20.77 -9.99 9.76
CA GLY A 317 -20.86 -9.40 11.08
C GLY A 317 -21.29 -7.92 11.05
N ARG A 318 -20.64 -7.07 10.31
CA ARG A 318 -20.97 -5.64 10.19
C ARG A 318 -21.76 -5.30 8.94
N GLU A 319 -21.74 -6.18 7.96
CA GLU A 319 -22.37 -6.00 6.65
C GLU A 319 -22.85 -7.31 6.08
N TYR A 320 -23.73 -7.24 5.10
CA TYR A 320 -24.09 -8.34 4.21
C TYR A 320 -23.40 -8.15 2.86
N CYS A 321 -22.82 -9.24 2.34
CA CYS A 321 -22.35 -9.32 0.97
C CYS A 321 -23.33 -10.18 0.18
N TYR A 322 -23.89 -9.62 -0.90
CA TYR A 322 -24.83 -10.31 -1.79
C TYR A 322 -24.14 -10.64 -3.11
N CYS A 323 -24.32 -11.85 -3.58
CA CYS A 323 -24.03 -12.25 -4.94
C CYS A 323 -25.33 -12.20 -5.74
N LEU A 324 -25.36 -11.37 -6.77
CA LEU A 324 -26.52 -11.11 -7.59
C LEU A 324 -26.30 -11.70 -8.98
N SER A 325 -27.37 -12.17 -9.64
CA SER A 325 -27.33 -12.60 -11.04
C SER A 325 -28.30 -11.78 -11.85
N THR A 326 -27.82 -11.23 -12.96
CA THR A 326 -28.63 -10.51 -13.94
C THR A 326 -29.29 -11.47 -14.93
N LEU A 327 -30.17 -10.97 -15.81
CA LEU A 327 -30.81 -11.77 -16.86
C LEU A 327 -29.81 -12.39 -17.86
N SER A 328 -28.71 -11.68 -18.15
CA SER A 328 -27.64 -12.21 -19.02
C SER A 328 -26.80 -13.28 -18.35
N GLY A 329 -26.96 -13.49 -17.03
CA GLY A 329 -26.15 -14.39 -16.22
C GLY A 329 -24.86 -13.73 -15.68
N GLN A 330 -24.73 -12.42 -15.81
CA GLN A 330 -23.61 -11.69 -15.21
C GLN A 330 -23.75 -11.72 -13.68
N GLU A 331 -22.64 -11.95 -12.98
CA GLU A 331 -22.56 -11.83 -11.53
C GLU A 331 -22.20 -10.41 -11.12
N LEU A 332 -22.94 -9.87 -10.13
CA LEU A 332 -22.68 -8.61 -9.49
C LEU A 332 -22.59 -8.83 -7.98
N HIS A 333 -21.76 -8.05 -7.32
CA HIS A 333 -21.62 -8.09 -5.87
C HIS A 333 -22.08 -6.76 -5.26
N ALA A 334 -22.87 -6.85 -4.17
CA ALA A 334 -23.28 -5.67 -3.41
C ALA A 334 -22.95 -5.85 -1.94
N ARG A 335 -22.54 -4.75 -1.29
CA ARG A 335 -22.33 -4.68 0.15
C ARG A 335 -23.35 -3.74 0.76
N THR A 336 -24.05 -4.20 1.79
CA THR A 336 -25.06 -3.42 2.48
C THR A 336 -24.83 -3.44 3.98
N THR A 337 -25.26 -2.39 4.66
CA THR A 337 -25.29 -2.39 6.13
C THR A 337 -26.27 -3.47 6.64
N THR A 338 -26.10 -3.90 7.90
CA THR A 338 -27.01 -4.89 8.53
C THR A 338 -28.45 -4.42 8.68
N ALA A 339 -28.75 -3.14 8.41
CA ALA A 339 -30.10 -2.60 8.38
C ALA A 339 -30.91 -3.09 7.16
N ILE A 340 -30.23 -3.47 6.06
CA ILE A 340 -30.84 -4.01 4.84
C ILE A 340 -30.63 -5.53 4.86
N ASN A 341 -31.69 -6.27 5.15
CA ASN A 341 -31.68 -7.73 5.19
C ASN A 341 -32.71 -8.26 4.18
N LEU A 342 -32.27 -8.49 2.97
CA LEU A 342 -33.08 -9.11 1.92
C LEU A 342 -32.95 -10.66 2.00
N PRO A 343 -34.06 -11.37 1.72
CA PRO A 343 -34.11 -12.83 1.81
C PRO A 343 -33.24 -13.54 0.77
#